data_ef404b429766a3ba59b4b8ea6bee4add
#
_entry.id   ef404b429766a3ba59b4b8ea6bee4add
#
_cell.length_a   1.000
_cell.length_b   1.000
_cell.length_c   1.000
_cell.angle_alpha   90.00
_cell.angle_beta   90.00
_cell.angle_gamma   90.00
#
_symmetry.space_group_name_H-M   'P 1'
#
loop_
_entity.id
_entity.type
_entity.pdbx_description
1 polymer ?
#
loop_
_entity_poly.entity_id
_entity_poly.type
_entity_poly.pdbx_seq_one_letter_code
_entity_poly.pdbx_strand_id
1 'polypeptide(L)'
;MTKNPDSIPYNIWPAEALRLAEREAADSLGLTLFELMQRAGEAAFQLASCAYPASAHWLILCGHGNNGGDGYVVARLAQAAGRRVTLLAVESDSPLPEEAQAAREAWLNAGGVIHAATIPWPDDISLIIDGLLGTGLRSAPRDPVAALIHQANHHPAPVVALDIPSGLNAQTGATPGAVVQADHTLTFIALKPGLLTGKARDVVGQLHHHALGLERWLAGQSTPLTRFCAAHLAHRTADKASFLGDDNGRVLAEQADAGNDAVVKLHRFIQHGQVRAGSFVRRADQFSKGAFIHQRAGANAGAGFQKSRSFMMGFSRHSLL
;
A
#
# COMPACT_ATOMS: atom_id res chain seq x y z
N MET A 1 -23.20 -0.41 -15.59
CA MET A 1 -22.66 -1.29 -14.55
C MET A 1 -21.99 -0.40 -13.51
N THR A 2 -22.63 -0.15 -12.39
CA THR A 2 -22.05 0.55 -11.25
C THR A 2 -20.94 -0.33 -10.69
N LYS A 3 -19.69 0.08 -10.83
CA LYS A 3 -18.55 -0.58 -10.18
C LYS A 3 -18.81 -0.48 -8.68
N ASN A 4 -18.77 -1.61 -7.99
CA ASN A 4 -18.77 -1.64 -6.53
C ASN A 4 -17.61 -0.75 -6.05
N PRO A 5 -17.86 0.35 -5.32
CA PRO A 5 -16.82 1.28 -4.89
C PRO A 5 -15.75 0.61 -4.02
N ASP A 6 -16.05 -0.56 -3.47
CA ASP A 6 -15.15 -1.31 -2.59
C ASP A 6 -14.19 -2.28 -3.31
N SER A 7 -14.19 -2.34 -4.65
CA SER A 7 -13.30 -3.25 -5.37
C SER A 7 -11.88 -2.69 -5.48
N ILE A 8 -10.96 -3.25 -4.72
CA ILE A 8 -9.53 -2.94 -4.82
C ILE A 8 -9.03 -3.31 -6.24
N PRO A 9 -8.35 -2.39 -6.96
CA PRO A 9 -7.88 -2.62 -8.33
C PRO A 9 -6.87 -3.77 -8.42
N TYR A 10 -6.74 -4.34 -9.61
CA TYR A 10 -5.76 -5.42 -9.86
C TYR A 10 -4.39 -4.88 -10.23
N ASN A 11 -4.32 -3.70 -10.82
CA ASN A 11 -3.08 -3.09 -11.25
C ASN A 11 -2.29 -2.56 -10.05
N ILE A 12 -1.00 -2.88 -10.04
CA ILE A 12 -0.08 -2.52 -8.96
C ILE A 12 1.07 -1.74 -9.57
N TRP A 13 1.41 -0.63 -8.96
CA TRP A 13 2.45 0.27 -9.42
C TRP A 13 3.63 0.29 -8.46
N PRO A 14 4.87 0.11 -8.95
CA PRO A 14 6.06 0.43 -8.17
C PRO A 14 5.99 1.87 -7.65
N ALA A 15 6.35 2.08 -6.39
CA ALA A 15 6.19 3.39 -5.74
C ALA A 15 6.92 4.53 -6.45
N GLU A 16 8.09 4.26 -7.05
CA GLU A 16 8.83 5.27 -7.81
C GLU A 16 8.17 5.61 -9.15
N ALA A 17 7.66 4.59 -9.87
CA ALA A 17 6.93 4.79 -11.10
C ALA A 17 5.64 5.58 -10.87
N LEU A 18 4.97 5.34 -9.73
CA LEU A 18 3.74 6.04 -9.37
C LEU A 18 3.94 7.54 -9.17
N ARG A 19 5.06 7.97 -8.57
CA ARG A 19 5.36 9.41 -8.39
C ARG A 19 5.56 10.15 -9.72
N LEU A 20 6.14 9.48 -10.72
CA LEU A 20 6.27 10.05 -12.06
C LEU A 20 4.91 10.10 -12.74
N ALA A 21 4.16 9.00 -12.67
CA ALA A 21 2.83 8.88 -13.22
C ALA A 21 1.84 9.90 -12.65
N GLU A 22 1.94 10.22 -11.37
CA GLU A 22 1.13 11.25 -10.71
C GLU A 22 1.31 12.63 -11.34
N ARG A 23 2.54 13.05 -11.58
CA ARG A 23 2.86 14.32 -12.23
C ARG A 23 2.40 14.34 -13.68
N GLU A 24 2.71 13.30 -14.46
CA GLU A 24 2.27 13.17 -15.85
C GLU A 24 0.75 13.17 -15.98
N ALA A 25 0.05 12.49 -15.07
CA ALA A 25 -1.41 12.49 -15.04
C ALA A 25 -1.97 13.86 -14.70
N ALA A 26 -1.42 14.53 -13.69
CA ALA A 26 -1.82 15.88 -13.31
C ALA A 26 -1.67 16.85 -14.49
N ASP A 27 -0.49 16.89 -15.10
CA ASP A 27 -0.19 17.75 -16.24
C ASP A 27 -1.13 17.47 -17.42
N SER A 28 -1.38 16.19 -17.75
CA SER A 28 -2.24 15.81 -18.86
C SER A 28 -3.70 16.16 -18.65
N LEU A 29 -4.14 16.27 -17.40
CA LEU A 29 -5.52 16.60 -17.02
C LEU A 29 -5.71 18.07 -16.63
N GLY A 30 -4.64 18.88 -16.69
CA GLY A 30 -4.65 20.28 -16.25
C GLY A 30 -4.91 20.44 -14.75
N LEU A 31 -4.46 19.48 -13.92
CA LEU A 31 -4.57 19.51 -12.48
C LEU A 31 -3.23 19.93 -11.85
N THR A 32 -3.32 20.62 -10.73
CA THR A 32 -2.15 20.85 -9.87
C THR A 32 -1.95 19.66 -8.91
N LEU A 33 -0.72 19.45 -8.44
CA LEU A 33 -0.45 18.46 -7.39
C LEU A 33 -1.18 18.80 -6.09
N PHE A 34 -1.40 20.07 -5.80
CA PHE A 34 -2.20 20.50 -4.66
C PHE A 34 -3.67 20.10 -4.79
N GLU A 35 -4.27 20.17 -5.98
CA GLU A 35 -5.64 19.66 -6.20
C GLU A 35 -5.72 18.14 -6.00
N LEU A 36 -4.69 17.39 -6.40
CA LEU A 36 -4.64 15.95 -6.11
C LEU A 36 -4.54 15.69 -4.60
N MET A 37 -3.71 16.44 -3.88
CA MET A 37 -3.60 16.39 -2.42
C MET A 37 -4.94 16.73 -1.74
N GLN A 38 -5.66 17.73 -2.23
CA GLN A 38 -7.00 18.05 -1.71
C GLN A 38 -7.97 16.87 -1.90
N ARG A 39 -7.96 16.20 -3.05
CA ARG A 39 -8.78 15.00 -3.30
C ARG A 39 -8.38 13.83 -2.41
N ALA A 40 -7.08 13.66 -2.13
CA ALA A 40 -6.58 12.62 -1.22
C ALA A 40 -7.08 12.85 0.21
N GLY A 41 -6.91 14.06 0.72
CA GLY A 41 -7.40 14.44 2.06
C GLY A 41 -8.93 14.36 2.17
N GLU A 42 -9.67 14.74 1.11
CA GLU A 42 -11.13 14.61 1.07
C GLU A 42 -11.57 13.14 1.13
N ALA A 43 -10.97 12.27 0.32
CA ALA A 43 -11.24 10.84 0.33
C ALA A 43 -10.94 10.20 1.70
N ALA A 44 -9.83 10.62 2.33
CA ALA A 44 -9.46 10.16 3.66
C ALA A 44 -10.43 10.65 4.74
N PHE A 45 -10.85 11.92 4.69
CA PHE A 45 -11.86 12.47 5.58
C PHE A 45 -13.20 11.73 5.45
N GLN A 46 -13.64 11.43 4.23
CA GLN A 46 -14.87 10.69 3.96
C GLN A 46 -14.78 9.26 4.51
N LEU A 47 -13.69 8.54 4.25
CA LEU A 47 -13.48 7.19 4.80
C LEU A 47 -13.53 7.21 6.33
N ALA A 48 -12.75 8.08 6.96
CA ALA A 48 -12.67 8.19 8.41
C ALA A 48 -14.02 8.54 9.05
N SER A 49 -14.75 9.48 8.45
CA SER A 49 -16.10 9.88 8.92
C SER A 49 -17.13 8.77 8.77
N CYS A 50 -17.05 7.98 7.71
CA CYS A 50 -17.95 6.82 7.50
C CYS A 50 -17.61 5.65 8.41
N ALA A 51 -16.33 5.34 8.60
CA ALA A 51 -15.90 4.23 9.46
C ALA A 51 -16.11 4.55 10.94
N TYR A 52 -15.94 5.81 11.34
CA TYR A 52 -16.00 6.25 12.74
C TYR A 52 -16.91 7.47 12.92
N PRO A 53 -18.22 7.36 12.64
CA PRO A 53 -19.15 8.51 12.65
C PRO A 53 -19.31 9.14 14.02
N ALA A 54 -19.11 8.39 15.10
CA ALA A 54 -19.21 8.88 16.48
C ALA A 54 -17.91 9.51 17.02
N SER A 55 -16.79 9.44 16.27
CA SER A 55 -15.52 10.00 16.74
C SER A 55 -15.57 11.52 16.76
N ALA A 56 -15.38 12.09 17.94
CA ALA A 56 -15.54 13.54 18.18
C ALA A 56 -14.20 14.29 18.19
N HIS A 57 -13.12 13.64 18.61
CA HIS A 57 -11.80 14.23 18.72
C HIS A 57 -10.78 13.43 17.87
N TRP A 58 -10.26 14.05 16.84
CA TRP A 58 -9.29 13.47 15.93
C TRP A 58 -7.89 13.95 16.24
N LEU A 59 -6.97 13.02 16.43
CA LEU A 59 -5.54 13.29 16.45
C LEU A 59 -4.97 13.07 15.07
N ILE A 60 -4.31 14.07 14.51
CA ILE A 60 -3.72 14.00 13.18
C ILE A 60 -2.22 14.14 13.31
N LEU A 61 -1.49 13.13 12.86
CA LEU A 61 -0.05 13.04 12.89
C LEU A 61 0.51 13.38 11.51
N CYS A 62 1.14 14.54 11.36
CA CYS A 62 1.70 15.02 10.10
C CYS A 62 3.22 14.90 10.09
N GLY A 63 3.73 14.19 9.09
CA GLY A 63 5.16 14.18 8.78
C GLY A 63 5.58 15.38 7.92
N HIS A 64 6.88 15.43 7.59
CA HIS A 64 7.48 16.50 6.81
C HIS A 64 7.52 16.18 5.30
N GLY A 65 6.40 15.72 4.72
CA GLY A 65 6.28 15.35 3.31
C GLY A 65 4.83 15.44 2.84
N ASN A 66 4.55 14.95 1.62
CA ASN A 66 3.22 15.01 1.02
C ASN A 66 2.16 14.25 1.82
N ASN A 67 2.52 13.13 2.46
CA ASN A 67 1.59 12.43 3.34
C ASN A 67 1.15 13.29 4.55
N GLY A 68 2.07 14.11 5.09
CA GLY A 68 1.72 15.15 6.08
C GLY A 68 0.82 16.24 5.49
N GLY A 69 1.04 16.59 4.22
CA GLY A 69 0.17 17.49 3.45
C GLY A 69 -1.27 16.99 3.39
N ASP A 70 -1.47 15.72 3.05
CA ASP A 70 -2.80 15.06 3.09
C ASP A 70 -3.41 15.15 4.49
N GLY A 71 -2.60 14.99 5.55
CA GLY A 71 -3.01 15.16 6.94
C GLY A 71 -3.51 16.56 7.27
N TYR A 72 -2.87 17.62 6.78
CA TYR A 72 -3.37 19.00 6.95
C TYR A 72 -4.72 19.22 6.27
N VAL A 73 -4.92 18.63 5.08
CA VAL A 73 -6.22 18.70 4.40
C VAL A 73 -7.30 18.00 5.21
N VAL A 74 -7.01 16.78 5.72
CA VAL A 74 -7.95 16.05 6.61
C VAL A 74 -8.28 16.88 7.86
N ALA A 75 -7.28 17.50 8.49
CA ALA A 75 -7.47 18.34 9.68
C ALA A 75 -8.46 19.46 9.42
N ARG A 76 -8.26 20.20 8.32
CA ARG A 76 -9.12 21.32 7.93
C ARG A 76 -10.56 20.87 7.67
N LEU A 77 -10.75 19.75 6.98
CA LEU A 77 -12.08 19.20 6.70
C LEU A 77 -12.77 18.68 7.97
N ALA A 78 -12.04 18.01 8.86
CA ALA A 78 -12.57 17.53 10.13
C ALA A 78 -13.03 18.69 11.01
N GLN A 79 -12.23 19.76 11.13
CA GLN A 79 -12.58 20.97 11.87
C GLN A 79 -13.81 21.65 11.26
N ALA A 80 -13.87 21.80 9.95
CA ALA A 80 -15.01 22.37 9.24
C ALA A 80 -16.30 21.57 9.44
N ALA A 81 -16.19 20.24 9.64
CA ALA A 81 -17.29 19.34 9.97
C ALA A 81 -17.64 19.31 11.48
N GLY A 82 -17.06 20.19 12.29
CA GLY A 82 -17.33 20.31 13.72
C GLY A 82 -16.62 19.29 14.61
N ARG A 83 -15.63 18.56 14.09
CA ARG A 83 -14.78 17.68 14.89
C ARG A 83 -13.74 18.50 15.64
N ARG A 84 -13.43 18.11 16.87
CA ARG A 84 -12.25 18.65 17.56
C ARG A 84 -11.01 18.01 16.93
N VAL A 85 -10.01 18.83 16.63
CA VAL A 85 -8.77 18.38 15.98
C VAL A 85 -7.57 18.78 16.83
N THR A 86 -6.73 17.82 17.16
CA THR A 86 -5.36 18.04 17.62
C THR A 86 -4.42 17.61 16.52
N LEU A 87 -3.62 18.52 15.98
CA LEU A 87 -2.66 18.23 14.94
C LEU A 87 -1.23 18.33 15.47
N LEU A 88 -0.49 17.26 15.37
CA LEU A 88 0.93 17.20 15.69
C LEU A 88 1.75 17.14 14.41
N ALA A 89 2.73 18.02 14.27
CA ALA A 89 3.63 18.01 13.12
C ALA A 89 5.07 17.71 13.54
N VAL A 90 5.72 16.86 12.75
CA VAL A 90 7.16 16.61 12.84
C VAL A 90 7.88 17.73 12.09
N GLU A 91 8.69 18.48 12.82
CA GLU A 91 9.51 19.55 12.26
C GLU A 91 10.77 19.00 11.57
N SER A 92 11.28 19.71 10.58
CA SER A 92 12.53 19.45 9.88
C SER A 92 13.13 20.76 9.39
N ASP A 93 14.45 20.81 9.28
CA ASP A 93 15.18 21.99 8.76
C ASP A 93 15.03 22.16 7.24
N SER A 94 14.58 21.11 6.52
CA SER A 94 14.30 21.20 5.09
C SER A 94 12.96 21.87 4.82
N PRO A 95 12.77 22.56 3.67
CA PRO A 95 11.46 23.08 3.30
C PRO A 95 10.47 21.94 3.04
N LEU A 96 9.19 22.18 3.32
CA LEU A 96 8.09 21.32 2.91
C LEU A 96 7.99 21.28 1.38
N PRO A 97 7.50 20.16 0.78
CA PRO A 97 7.01 20.18 -0.60
C PRO A 97 5.98 21.30 -0.80
N GLU A 98 5.93 21.88 -1.99
CA GLU A 98 5.08 23.05 -2.29
C GLU A 98 3.60 22.79 -1.96
N GLU A 99 3.07 21.65 -2.37
CA GLU A 99 1.70 21.24 -2.12
C GLU A 99 1.41 20.99 -0.63
N ALA A 100 2.38 20.44 0.10
CA ALA A 100 2.27 20.24 1.55
C ALA A 100 2.33 21.57 2.32
N GLN A 101 3.16 22.52 1.85
CA GLN A 101 3.21 23.87 2.39
C GLN A 101 1.87 24.59 2.17
N ALA A 102 1.30 24.50 0.97
CA ALA A 102 -0.01 25.08 0.67
C ALA A 102 -1.13 24.50 1.57
N ALA A 103 -1.11 23.17 1.81
CA ALA A 103 -2.05 22.52 2.70
C ALA A 103 -1.89 22.98 4.16
N ARG A 104 -0.64 23.13 4.62
CA ARG A 104 -0.32 23.65 5.94
C ARG A 104 -0.81 25.10 6.13
N GLU A 105 -0.59 25.95 5.15
CA GLU A 105 -1.07 27.34 5.16
C GLU A 105 -2.60 27.40 5.16
N ALA A 106 -3.26 26.58 4.35
CA ALA A 106 -4.72 26.49 4.35
C ALA A 106 -5.29 26.05 5.71
N TRP A 107 -4.61 25.14 6.42
CA TRP A 107 -4.96 24.76 7.79
C TRP A 107 -4.86 25.94 8.77
N LEU A 108 -3.72 26.63 8.75
CA LEU A 108 -3.49 27.80 9.61
C LEU A 108 -4.47 28.94 9.32
N ASN A 109 -4.75 29.23 8.05
CA ASN A 109 -5.70 30.25 7.62
C ASN A 109 -7.15 29.92 8.03
N ALA A 110 -7.47 28.65 8.22
CA ALA A 110 -8.75 28.20 8.77
C ALA A 110 -8.81 28.28 10.31
N GLY A 111 -7.79 28.87 10.96
CA GLY A 111 -7.70 28.98 12.42
C GLY A 111 -7.18 27.72 13.10
N GLY A 112 -6.62 26.79 12.34
CA GLY A 112 -6.02 25.57 12.88
C GLY A 112 -4.72 25.85 13.65
N VAL A 113 -4.43 25.02 14.63
CA VAL A 113 -3.20 25.08 15.44
C VAL A 113 -2.32 23.88 15.13
N ILE A 114 -1.02 24.11 15.01
CA ILE A 114 -0.01 23.08 14.84
C ILE A 114 0.75 22.94 16.15
N HIS A 115 0.75 21.75 16.71
CA HIS A 115 1.49 21.43 17.91
C HIS A 115 2.77 20.65 17.57
N ALA A 116 3.79 20.80 18.40
CA ALA A 116 4.99 20.01 18.30
C ALA A 116 4.69 18.51 18.54
N ALA A 117 5.43 17.64 17.87
CA ALA A 117 5.29 16.18 18.00
C ALA A 117 5.49 15.64 19.43
N THR A 118 6.07 16.46 20.31
CA THR A 118 6.45 16.08 21.68
C THR A 118 5.44 16.45 22.75
N ILE A 119 4.32 17.12 22.43
CA ILE A 119 3.31 17.45 23.45
C ILE A 119 2.59 16.19 23.93
N PRO A 120 2.12 16.16 25.18
CA PRO A 120 1.23 15.10 25.65
C PRO A 120 -0.05 15.04 24.81
N TRP A 121 -0.51 13.85 24.52
CA TRP A 121 -1.75 13.65 23.80
C TRP A 121 -2.95 13.91 24.71
N PRO A 122 -4.04 14.52 24.22
CA PRO A 122 -5.30 14.58 24.95
C PRO A 122 -5.85 13.19 25.29
N ASP A 123 -6.46 13.05 26.47
CA ASP A 123 -6.97 11.76 26.96
C ASP A 123 -8.22 11.27 26.20
N ASP A 124 -8.91 12.16 25.48
CA ASP A 124 -10.21 11.89 24.86
C ASP A 124 -10.14 11.76 23.33
N ILE A 125 -8.95 11.42 22.81
CA ILE A 125 -8.80 11.09 21.40
C ILE A 125 -9.63 9.85 21.06
N SER A 126 -10.43 9.97 20.00
CA SER A 126 -11.33 8.92 19.54
C SER A 126 -11.02 8.41 18.13
N LEU A 127 -10.07 9.03 17.43
CA LEU A 127 -9.54 8.60 16.13
C LEU A 127 -8.14 9.18 15.91
N ILE A 128 -7.25 8.37 15.35
CA ILE A 128 -5.90 8.79 14.95
C ILE A 128 -5.80 8.71 13.42
N ILE A 129 -5.28 9.77 12.79
CA ILE A 129 -4.94 9.80 11.37
C ILE A 129 -3.42 9.79 11.25
N ASP A 130 -2.89 8.76 10.62
CA ASP A 130 -1.46 8.59 10.36
C ASP A 130 -1.09 9.18 8.99
N GLY A 131 -0.51 10.37 8.99
CA GLY A 131 0.10 11.06 7.86
C GLY A 131 1.61 11.29 8.07
N LEU A 132 2.30 10.47 8.89
CA LEU A 132 3.71 10.69 9.21
C LEU A 132 4.65 10.40 8.05
N LEU A 133 4.54 9.20 7.45
CA LEU A 133 5.41 8.75 6.37
C LEU A 133 4.59 8.12 5.24
N GLY A 134 4.91 8.47 4.00
CA GLY A 134 4.34 7.85 2.81
C GLY A 134 5.31 6.90 2.11
N THR A 135 5.22 6.80 0.78
CA THR A 135 5.99 5.88 -0.07
C THR A 135 7.50 6.11 -0.08
N GLY A 136 7.99 7.19 0.53
CA GLY A 136 9.40 7.57 0.55
C GLY A 136 10.29 6.83 1.55
N LEU A 137 9.76 5.89 2.34
CA LEU A 137 10.52 5.19 3.38
C LEU A 137 11.66 4.35 2.78
N ARG A 138 12.90 4.63 3.21
CA ARG A 138 14.13 3.89 2.81
C ARG A 138 14.84 3.20 3.97
N SER A 139 14.60 3.66 5.19
CA SER A 139 15.25 3.15 6.41
C SER A 139 14.28 3.16 7.57
N ALA A 140 14.67 2.62 8.71
CA ALA A 140 13.87 2.68 9.93
C ALA A 140 13.48 4.12 10.29
N PRO A 141 12.21 4.36 10.67
CA PRO A 141 11.81 5.63 11.25
C PRO A 141 12.69 5.99 12.46
N ARG A 142 13.08 7.26 12.54
CA ARG A 142 13.83 7.81 13.67
C ARG A 142 12.91 8.68 14.52
N ASP A 143 13.33 8.98 15.74
CA ASP A 143 12.60 9.92 16.58
C ASP A 143 12.59 11.34 15.95
N PRO A 144 11.49 12.07 16.11
CA PRO A 144 10.32 11.75 16.94
C PRO A 144 9.28 10.82 16.26
N VAL A 145 9.43 10.49 14.97
CA VAL A 145 8.45 9.67 14.24
C VAL A 145 8.28 8.29 14.85
N ALA A 146 9.37 7.62 15.22
CA ALA A 146 9.31 6.30 15.85
C ALA A 146 8.53 6.34 17.18
N ALA A 147 8.75 7.37 17.98
CA ALA A 147 8.02 7.56 19.26
C ALA A 147 6.51 7.76 19.03
N LEU A 148 6.13 8.59 18.03
CA LEU A 148 4.72 8.78 17.66
C LEU A 148 4.06 7.49 17.19
N ILE A 149 4.75 6.69 16.38
CA ILE A 149 4.27 5.38 15.93
C ILE A 149 4.02 4.45 17.12
N HIS A 150 4.97 4.36 18.05
CA HIS A 150 4.81 3.54 19.24
C HIS A 150 3.64 4.01 20.10
N GLN A 151 3.48 5.32 20.27
CA GLN A 151 2.37 5.88 21.02
C GLN A 151 1.02 5.61 20.34
N ALA A 152 0.93 5.73 19.01
CA ALA A 152 -0.29 5.41 18.25
C ALA A 152 -0.69 3.95 18.41
N ASN A 153 0.27 3.03 18.32
CA ASN A 153 0.02 1.59 18.46
C ASN A 153 -0.41 1.16 19.87
N HIS A 154 -0.12 1.97 20.90
CA HIS A 154 -0.55 1.69 22.29
C HIS A 154 -1.82 2.44 22.68
N HIS A 155 -2.28 3.37 21.86
CA HIS A 155 -3.48 4.14 22.12
C HIS A 155 -4.74 3.34 21.78
N PRO A 156 -5.83 3.42 22.58
CA PRO A 156 -7.06 2.65 22.32
C PRO A 156 -7.88 3.16 21.12
N ALA A 157 -7.65 4.38 20.63
CA ALA A 157 -8.35 4.92 19.48
C ALA A 157 -7.91 4.21 18.19
N PRO A 158 -8.83 3.93 17.26
CA PRO A 158 -8.49 3.34 15.97
C PRO A 158 -7.60 4.26 15.14
N VAL A 159 -6.84 3.65 14.22
CA VAL A 159 -5.89 4.34 13.35
C VAL A 159 -6.30 4.20 11.88
N VAL A 160 -6.42 5.33 11.18
CA VAL A 160 -6.54 5.39 9.72
C VAL A 160 -5.23 5.89 9.13
N ALA A 161 -4.56 5.04 8.37
CA ALA A 161 -3.31 5.39 7.70
C ALA A 161 -3.57 5.98 6.30
N LEU A 162 -2.92 7.10 6.02
CA LEU A 162 -2.94 7.76 4.72
C LEU A 162 -1.88 7.14 3.82
N ASP A 163 -2.26 6.76 2.62
CA ASP A 163 -1.48 6.15 1.56
C ASP A 163 -0.84 4.79 1.92
N ILE A 164 -0.07 4.73 3.00
CA ILE A 164 0.59 3.53 3.51
C ILE A 164 0.84 3.70 5.02
N PRO A 165 0.69 2.65 5.84
CA PRO A 165 1.04 2.74 7.26
C PRO A 165 2.48 3.21 7.45
N SER A 166 2.67 4.25 8.25
CA SER A 166 4.00 4.82 8.49
C SER A 166 4.96 3.79 9.05
N GLY A 167 6.11 3.63 8.40
CA GLY A 167 7.07 2.57 8.72
C GLY A 167 7.01 1.32 7.84
N LEU A 168 5.97 1.15 7.01
CA LEU A 168 5.88 0.10 6.01
C LEU A 168 6.56 0.53 4.71
N ASN A 169 7.44 -0.29 4.15
CA ASN A 169 8.08 -0.01 2.87
C ASN A 169 7.11 -0.27 1.71
N ALA A 170 6.83 0.75 0.92
CA ALA A 170 5.85 0.73 -0.17
C ALA A 170 6.17 -0.26 -1.29
N GLN A 171 7.44 -0.60 -1.49
CA GLN A 171 7.88 -1.52 -2.55
C GLN A 171 7.94 -2.97 -2.09
N THR A 172 8.35 -3.21 -0.84
CA THR A 172 8.69 -4.57 -0.37
C THR A 172 7.77 -5.10 0.72
N GLY A 173 7.01 -4.23 1.39
CA GLY A 173 6.25 -4.59 2.58
C GLY A 173 7.14 -4.89 3.80
N ALA A 174 8.41 -4.51 3.76
CA ALA A 174 9.30 -4.64 4.91
C ALA A 174 9.02 -3.54 5.95
N THR A 175 9.25 -3.87 7.21
CA THR A 175 9.16 -2.97 8.35
C THR A 175 10.52 -2.85 8.99
N PRO A 176 11.38 -1.93 8.53
CA PRO A 176 12.76 -1.84 9.02
C PRO A 176 12.88 -1.35 10.47
N GLY A 177 11.82 -0.85 11.06
CA GLY A 177 11.75 -0.35 12.44
C GLY A 177 10.31 -0.25 12.92
N ALA A 178 10.00 0.81 13.68
CA ALA A 178 8.64 1.09 14.12
C ALA A 178 7.69 1.21 12.91
N VAL A 179 6.51 0.64 13.02
CA VAL A 179 5.46 0.67 11.98
C VAL A 179 4.09 0.84 12.63
N VAL A 180 3.26 1.68 12.05
CA VAL A 180 1.87 1.87 12.47
C VAL A 180 1.06 0.62 12.20
N GLN A 181 0.28 0.18 13.19
CA GLN A 181 -0.74 -0.85 13.06
C GLN A 181 -2.08 -0.17 12.78
N ALA A 182 -2.43 -0.06 11.51
CA ALA A 182 -3.65 0.61 11.10
C ALA A 182 -4.88 -0.30 11.16
N ASP A 183 -6.03 0.24 11.55
CA ASP A 183 -7.34 -0.42 11.38
C ASP A 183 -7.82 -0.29 9.94
N HIS A 184 -7.57 0.87 9.33
CA HIS A 184 -7.83 1.14 7.92
C HIS A 184 -6.62 1.80 7.27
N THR A 185 -6.33 1.42 6.03
CA THR A 185 -5.36 2.12 5.17
C THR A 185 -6.07 2.56 3.89
N LEU A 186 -6.03 3.85 3.59
CA LEU A 186 -6.50 4.39 2.31
C LEU A 186 -5.30 4.71 1.42
N THR A 187 -5.10 3.90 0.39
CA THR A 187 -4.04 4.16 -0.59
C THR A 187 -4.56 4.97 -1.77
N PHE A 188 -3.73 5.89 -2.26
CA PHE A 188 -4.10 6.83 -3.31
C PHE A 188 -3.54 6.43 -4.67
N ILE A 189 -4.24 6.82 -5.73
CA ILE A 189 -3.94 6.68 -7.16
C ILE A 189 -3.90 5.22 -7.59
N ALA A 190 -2.98 4.41 -7.05
CA ALA A 190 -2.85 2.98 -7.38
C ALA A 190 -2.31 2.18 -6.19
N LEU A 191 -2.48 0.86 -6.23
CA LEU A 191 -1.90 -0.05 -5.25
C LEU A 191 -0.37 -0.08 -5.38
N LYS A 192 0.31 -0.13 -4.23
CA LYS A 192 1.75 -0.33 -4.14
C LYS A 192 2.04 -1.79 -3.77
N PRO A 193 3.15 -2.40 -4.26
CA PRO A 193 3.49 -3.80 -3.95
C PRO A 193 3.58 -4.06 -2.45
N GLY A 194 4.17 -3.13 -1.70
CA GLY A 194 4.37 -3.26 -0.26
C GLY A 194 3.10 -3.35 0.57
N LEU A 195 1.94 -2.91 0.04
CA LEU A 195 0.64 -3.06 0.71
C LEU A 195 0.09 -4.50 0.68
N LEU A 196 0.68 -5.36 -0.16
CA LEU A 196 0.21 -6.73 -0.39
C LEU A 196 1.26 -7.79 -0.09
N THR A 197 2.46 -7.38 0.32
CA THR A 197 3.62 -8.27 0.52
C THR A 197 4.25 -8.05 1.89
N GLY A 198 5.18 -8.90 2.26
CA GLY A 198 5.95 -8.79 3.50
C GLY A 198 5.06 -8.77 4.74
N LYS A 199 5.22 -7.75 5.57
CA LYS A 199 4.48 -7.53 6.81
C LYS A 199 3.17 -6.76 6.64
N ALA A 200 2.80 -6.39 5.41
CA ALA A 200 1.59 -5.60 5.15
C ALA A 200 0.34 -6.20 5.81
N ARG A 201 0.21 -7.52 5.77
CA ARG A 201 -0.94 -8.24 6.33
C ARG A 201 -1.15 -7.98 7.83
N ASP A 202 -0.07 -7.72 8.55
CA ASP A 202 -0.10 -7.53 10.00
C ASP A 202 -0.40 -6.07 10.38
N VAL A 203 -0.23 -5.11 9.44
CA VAL A 203 -0.20 -3.68 9.77
C VAL A 203 -1.15 -2.79 8.94
N VAL A 204 -1.65 -3.29 7.81
CA VAL A 204 -2.48 -2.48 6.87
C VAL A 204 -3.94 -2.38 7.31
N GLY A 205 -4.42 -3.33 8.12
CA GLY A 205 -5.84 -3.41 8.46
C GLY A 205 -6.71 -3.61 7.22
N GLN A 206 -7.86 -2.95 7.19
CA GLN A 206 -8.72 -2.93 6.02
C GLN A 206 -8.16 -1.98 4.95
N LEU A 207 -7.78 -2.53 3.80
CA LEU A 207 -7.22 -1.75 2.69
C LEU A 207 -8.32 -1.15 1.82
N HIS A 208 -8.26 0.15 1.62
CA HIS A 208 -9.11 0.95 0.73
C HIS A 208 -8.26 1.60 -0.37
N HIS A 209 -8.89 1.94 -1.48
CA HIS A 209 -8.23 2.59 -2.61
C HIS A 209 -9.08 3.72 -3.17
N HIS A 210 -8.44 4.85 -3.46
CA HIS A 210 -9.05 5.97 -4.16
C HIS A 210 -8.12 6.50 -5.27
N ALA A 211 -8.58 6.49 -6.51
CA ALA A 211 -7.76 6.85 -7.67
C ALA A 211 -7.65 8.37 -7.93
N LEU A 212 -8.21 9.21 -7.09
CA LEU A 212 -8.17 10.68 -7.14
C LEU A 212 -8.71 11.29 -8.44
N GLY A 213 -9.54 10.56 -9.19
CA GLY A 213 -10.05 10.98 -10.50
C GLY A 213 -9.11 10.67 -11.66
N LEU A 214 -8.06 9.89 -11.42
CA LEU A 214 -7.06 9.49 -12.43
C LEU A 214 -7.38 8.15 -13.10
N GLU A 215 -8.55 7.55 -12.86
CA GLU A 215 -8.91 6.21 -13.33
C GLU A 215 -8.74 6.03 -14.83
N ARG A 216 -9.19 7.04 -15.60
CA ARG A 216 -9.11 6.99 -17.09
C ARG A 216 -7.68 7.06 -17.58
N TRP A 217 -6.87 7.90 -16.97
CA TRP A 217 -5.46 8.04 -17.32
C TRP A 217 -4.71 6.75 -16.96
N LEU A 218 -4.90 6.22 -15.75
CA LEU A 218 -4.31 4.96 -15.32
C LEU A 218 -4.70 3.76 -16.19
N ALA A 219 -5.94 3.71 -16.67
CA ALA A 219 -6.41 2.64 -17.55
C ALA A 219 -5.69 2.59 -18.90
N GLY A 220 -5.15 3.72 -19.36
CA GLY A 220 -4.33 3.82 -20.58
C GLY A 220 -2.85 3.45 -20.37
N GLN A 221 -2.41 3.22 -19.16
CA GLN A 221 -1.01 2.93 -18.83
C GLN A 221 -0.77 1.43 -18.69
N SER A 222 0.43 1.00 -19.07
CA SER A 222 0.91 -0.35 -18.81
C SER A 222 1.53 -0.43 -17.43
N THR A 223 1.17 -1.44 -16.64
CA THR A 223 1.78 -1.71 -15.34
C THR A 223 2.57 -3.01 -15.38
N PRO A 224 3.76 -3.08 -14.76
CA PRO A 224 4.57 -4.30 -14.75
C PRO A 224 4.05 -5.36 -13.78
N LEU A 225 3.15 -4.99 -12.86
CA LEU A 225 2.63 -5.87 -11.83
C LEU A 225 1.10 -5.87 -11.84
N THR A 226 0.52 -7.03 -11.57
CA THR A 226 -0.93 -7.19 -11.49
C THR A 226 -1.28 -8.10 -10.30
N ARG A 227 -2.29 -7.71 -9.54
CA ARG A 227 -2.90 -8.55 -8.50
C ARG A 227 -3.93 -9.48 -9.14
N PHE A 228 -3.85 -10.76 -8.85
CA PHE A 228 -4.84 -11.75 -9.27
C PHE A 228 -5.68 -12.23 -8.10
N CYS A 229 -6.96 -12.45 -8.34
CA CYS A 229 -7.84 -13.18 -7.43
C CYS A 229 -8.20 -14.55 -8.04
N ALA A 230 -8.80 -15.43 -7.23
CA ALA A 230 -9.16 -16.78 -7.67
C ALA A 230 -10.09 -16.78 -8.92
N ALA A 231 -11.01 -15.82 -9.02
CA ALA A 231 -11.87 -15.67 -10.19
C ALA A 231 -11.10 -15.32 -11.46
N HIS A 232 -10.11 -14.43 -11.37
CA HIS A 232 -9.24 -14.09 -12.50
C HIS A 232 -8.36 -15.26 -12.94
N LEU A 233 -7.94 -16.09 -11.99
CA LEU A 233 -7.19 -17.31 -12.27
C LEU A 233 -7.97 -18.27 -13.17
N ALA A 234 -9.25 -18.47 -12.91
CA ALA A 234 -10.11 -19.35 -13.70
C ALA A 234 -10.27 -18.89 -15.17
N HIS A 235 -10.29 -17.57 -15.40
CA HIS A 235 -10.42 -17.00 -16.76
C HIS A 235 -9.11 -16.94 -17.53
N ARG A 236 -7.96 -16.83 -16.86
CA ARG A 236 -6.64 -16.67 -17.50
C ARG A 236 -5.84 -17.96 -17.69
N THR A 237 -6.36 -19.10 -17.27
CA THR A 237 -5.72 -20.41 -17.58
C THR A 237 -5.64 -20.68 -19.08
N ALA A 238 -6.43 -20.00 -19.90
CA ALA A 238 -6.34 -20.06 -21.36
C ALA A 238 -5.21 -19.17 -21.94
N ASP A 239 -4.77 -18.13 -21.25
CA ASP A 239 -3.86 -17.09 -21.76
C ASP A 239 -2.47 -17.14 -21.09
N LYS A 240 -1.79 -18.25 -21.05
CA LYS A 240 -0.34 -18.41 -20.73
C LYS A 240 0.29 -17.42 -19.73
N ALA A 241 -0.49 -16.71 -18.92
CA ALA A 241 0.02 -15.78 -17.94
C ALA A 241 0.43 -16.50 -16.66
N SER A 242 1.62 -16.21 -16.18
CA SER A 242 2.15 -16.77 -14.95
C SER A 242 1.61 -16.06 -13.75
N PHE A 243 1.01 -16.80 -12.86
CA PHE A 243 0.45 -16.25 -11.64
C PHE A 243 0.48 -17.25 -10.50
N LEU A 244 0.36 -16.72 -9.30
CA LEU A 244 0.20 -17.49 -8.08
C LEU A 244 -0.84 -16.84 -7.19
N GLY A 245 -1.69 -17.65 -6.58
CA GLY A 245 -2.69 -17.25 -5.63
C GLY A 245 -2.52 -17.89 -4.26
N ASP A 246 -2.71 -17.14 -3.21
CA ASP A 246 -3.10 -17.69 -1.92
C ASP A 246 -4.61 -17.99 -1.90
N ASP A 247 -5.10 -18.62 -0.84
CA ASP A 247 -6.52 -18.94 -0.70
C ASP A 247 -7.44 -17.71 -0.66
N ASN A 248 -6.87 -16.51 -0.46
CA ASN A 248 -7.56 -15.23 -0.50
C ASN A 248 -7.49 -14.57 -1.89
N GLY A 249 -6.90 -15.23 -2.90
CA GLY A 249 -6.76 -14.71 -4.25
C GLY A 249 -5.81 -13.52 -4.39
N ARG A 250 -4.92 -13.30 -3.43
CA ARG A 250 -3.93 -12.22 -3.47
C ARG A 250 -2.61 -12.75 -3.99
N VAL A 251 -2.26 -12.38 -5.20
CA VAL A 251 -1.00 -12.73 -5.82
C VAL A 251 -0.41 -11.55 -6.54
N LEU A 252 0.87 -11.36 -6.33
CA LEU A 252 1.69 -10.50 -7.14
C LEU A 252 2.35 -11.34 -8.22
N ALA A 253 2.09 -11.01 -9.48
CA ALA A 253 2.80 -11.57 -10.60
C ALA A 253 3.24 -10.46 -11.53
N GLU A 254 4.45 -10.52 -12.02
CA GLU A 254 4.86 -9.73 -13.15
C GLU A 254 4.14 -10.20 -14.40
N GLN A 255 3.66 -9.31 -15.24
CA GLN A 255 3.27 -9.65 -16.60
C GLN A 255 4.54 -10.08 -17.34
N ALA A 256 4.72 -11.38 -17.49
CA ALA A 256 5.80 -11.91 -18.29
C ALA A 256 5.34 -11.99 -19.74
N ASP A 257 6.03 -11.31 -20.62
CA ASP A 257 6.07 -11.72 -22.03
C ASP A 257 6.73 -13.10 -22.09
N ALA A 258 5.94 -14.08 -22.49
CA ALA A 258 6.31 -15.45 -22.91
C ALA A 258 7.40 -16.21 -22.14
N GLY A 259 7.00 -17.22 -21.44
CA GLY A 259 7.74 -18.48 -21.33
C GLY A 259 8.67 -18.63 -20.13
N ASN A 260 9.93 -18.28 -20.19
CA ASN A 260 10.96 -18.63 -19.20
C ASN A 260 11.01 -17.74 -17.95
N ASP A 261 10.62 -16.51 -18.09
CA ASP A 261 10.74 -15.49 -17.05
C ASP A 261 9.77 -15.72 -15.87
N ALA A 262 8.65 -16.31 -16.17
CA ALA A 262 7.59 -16.60 -15.20
C ALA A 262 7.97 -17.61 -14.13
N VAL A 263 8.70 -18.64 -14.49
CA VAL A 263 9.13 -19.69 -13.56
C VAL A 263 10.21 -19.14 -12.60
N VAL A 264 11.10 -18.29 -13.09
CA VAL A 264 12.15 -17.65 -12.27
C VAL A 264 11.54 -16.69 -11.27
N LYS A 265 10.55 -15.91 -11.69
CA LYS A 265 9.82 -14.98 -10.81
C LYS A 265 9.02 -15.73 -9.76
N LEU A 266 8.40 -16.83 -10.14
CA LEU A 266 7.71 -17.73 -9.23
C LEU A 266 8.64 -18.25 -8.11
N HIS A 267 9.84 -18.67 -8.43
CA HIS A 267 10.84 -19.11 -7.45
C HIS A 267 11.20 -18.02 -6.44
N ARG A 268 11.33 -16.78 -6.87
CA ARG A 268 11.61 -15.65 -5.96
C ARG A 268 10.48 -15.41 -4.97
N PHE A 269 9.23 -15.49 -5.40
CA PHE A 269 8.06 -15.36 -4.52
C PHE A 269 8.01 -16.44 -3.44
N ILE A 270 8.30 -17.69 -3.81
CA ILE A 270 8.33 -18.82 -2.88
C ILE A 270 9.42 -18.64 -1.82
N GLN A 271 10.62 -18.24 -2.25
CA GLN A 271 11.75 -18.02 -1.34
C GLN A 271 11.50 -16.93 -0.29
N HIS A 272 10.58 -15.99 -0.56
CA HIS A 272 10.26 -14.90 0.35
C HIS A 272 9.05 -15.19 1.23
N GLY A 273 8.49 -16.40 1.21
CA GLY A 273 7.41 -16.83 2.09
C GLY A 273 6.09 -16.05 1.92
N GLN A 274 5.88 -15.46 0.74
CA GLN A 274 4.74 -14.57 0.48
C GLN A 274 3.45 -15.30 0.11
N VAL A 275 3.48 -16.62 0.05
CA VAL A 275 2.35 -17.49 -0.34
C VAL A 275 2.17 -18.60 0.69
N ARG A 276 0.95 -18.93 1.07
CA ARG A 276 0.68 -20.07 1.95
C ARG A 276 1.04 -21.38 1.29
N ALA A 277 1.89 -22.15 1.94
CA ALA A 277 2.49 -23.36 1.38
C ALA A 277 1.48 -24.42 0.90
N GLY A 278 0.35 -24.58 1.55
CA GLY A 278 -0.62 -25.65 1.24
C GLY A 278 -1.38 -25.47 -0.07
N SER A 279 -1.89 -24.28 -0.35
CA SER A 279 -2.60 -23.98 -1.60
C SER A 279 -1.64 -23.81 -2.77
N PHE A 280 -0.41 -23.39 -2.48
CA PHE A 280 0.65 -23.27 -3.44
C PHE A 280 1.08 -24.62 -4.03
N VAL A 281 1.30 -25.63 -3.19
CA VAL A 281 1.78 -26.95 -3.65
C VAL A 281 0.78 -27.62 -4.61
N ARG A 282 -0.52 -27.54 -4.35
CA ARG A 282 -1.54 -28.11 -5.24
C ARG A 282 -1.62 -27.42 -6.60
N ARG A 283 -1.44 -26.10 -6.65
CA ARG A 283 -1.50 -25.33 -7.91
C ARG A 283 -0.18 -25.34 -8.68
N ALA A 284 0.95 -25.34 -7.98
CA ALA A 284 2.25 -25.47 -8.60
C ALA A 284 2.47 -26.83 -9.25
N ASP A 285 1.90 -27.91 -8.72
CA ASP A 285 1.96 -29.24 -9.34
C ASP A 285 1.23 -29.32 -10.69
N GLN A 286 0.11 -28.62 -10.85
CA GLN A 286 -0.60 -28.53 -12.12
C GLN A 286 0.12 -27.63 -13.13
N PHE A 287 0.72 -26.55 -12.64
CA PHE A 287 1.45 -25.61 -13.48
C PHE A 287 2.81 -26.15 -13.91
N SER A 288 3.54 -26.80 -13.00
CA SER A 288 4.86 -27.38 -13.32
C SER A 288 4.79 -28.48 -14.38
N LYS A 289 3.73 -29.30 -14.41
CA LYS A 289 3.57 -30.31 -15.43
C LYS A 289 3.42 -29.74 -16.85
N GLY A 290 2.74 -28.60 -16.99
CA GLY A 290 2.62 -27.89 -18.28
C GLY A 290 3.89 -27.15 -18.70
N ALA A 291 4.49 -26.41 -17.81
CA ALA A 291 5.66 -25.58 -18.10
C ALA A 291 6.95 -26.38 -18.31
N PHE A 292 7.13 -27.46 -17.54
CA PHE A 292 8.29 -28.34 -17.70
C PHE A 292 8.27 -29.18 -18.95
N ILE A 293 7.11 -29.53 -19.49
CA ILE A 293 7.00 -30.25 -20.78
C ILE A 293 7.49 -29.34 -21.92
N HIS A 294 7.26 -28.03 -21.85
CA HIS A 294 7.72 -27.09 -22.87
C HIS A 294 9.23 -26.79 -22.81
N GLN A 295 9.84 -26.77 -21.60
CA GLN A 295 11.29 -26.60 -21.47
C GLN A 295 12.08 -27.85 -21.94
N ARG A 296 11.48 -29.04 -21.95
CA ARG A 296 12.14 -30.25 -22.41
C ARG A 296 12.35 -30.29 -23.90
N ALA A 297 11.64 -29.54 -24.67
CA ALA A 297 11.78 -29.58 -26.13
C ALA A 297 13.03 -28.84 -26.64
N GLY A 298 13.76 -28.10 -25.78
CA GLY A 298 14.88 -27.25 -26.21
C GLY A 298 16.22 -27.38 -25.46
N ALA A 299 16.37 -28.18 -24.40
CA ALA A 299 17.63 -28.26 -23.65
C ALA A 299 17.78 -29.62 -22.93
N ASN A 300 18.98 -30.16 -22.86
CA ASN A 300 19.37 -31.40 -22.20
C ASN A 300 18.81 -31.53 -20.76
N ALA A 301 17.76 -32.29 -20.61
CA ALA A 301 16.76 -32.13 -19.56
C ALA A 301 16.95 -32.96 -18.29
N GLY A 302 18.05 -33.69 -18.14
CA GLY A 302 18.20 -34.63 -17.01
C GLY A 302 18.50 -33.99 -15.66
N ALA A 303 19.39 -33.05 -15.61
CA ALA A 303 19.91 -32.48 -14.35
C ALA A 303 18.97 -31.35 -13.74
N GLY A 304 18.26 -30.63 -14.59
CA GLY A 304 17.38 -29.54 -14.14
C GLY A 304 16.12 -30.03 -13.43
N PHE A 305 15.56 -31.12 -13.89
CA PHE A 305 14.34 -31.70 -13.33
C PHE A 305 14.53 -32.25 -11.90
N GLN A 306 15.66 -32.93 -11.68
CA GLN A 306 15.96 -33.51 -10.37
C GLN A 306 16.23 -32.45 -9.30
N LYS A 307 16.91 -31.34 -9.68
CA LYS A 307 17.13 -30.20 -8.80
C LYS A 307 15.82 -29.43 -8.45
N SER A 308 14.94 -29.29 -9.44
CA SER A 308 13.65 -28.60 -9.21
C SER A 308 12.71 -29.42 -8.33
N ARG A 309 12.73 -30.76 -8.48
CA ARG A 309 11.92 -31.65 -7.65
C ARG A 309 12.42 -31.75 -6.22
N SER A 310 13.73 -31.80 -6.03
CA SER A 310 14.37 -31.80 -4.71
C SER A 310 14.10 -30.47 -3.96
N PHE A 311 14.11 -29.35 -4.68
CA PHE A 311 13.77 -28.03 -4.12
C PHE A 311 12.31 -27.94 -3.68
N MET A 312 11.37 -28.43 -4.49
CA MET A 312 9.93 -28.42 -4.15
C MET A 312 9.63 -29.33 -2.93
N MET A 313 10.30 -30.49 -2.81
CA MET A 313 10.16 -31.34 -1.63
C MET A 313 10.80 -30.72 -0.38
N GLY A 314 11.94 -30.04 -0.53
CA GLY A 314 12.60 -29.33 0.57
C GLY A 314 11.72 -28.23 1.15
N PHE A 315 11.07 -27.47 0.28
CA PHE A 315 10.14 -26.41 0.70
C PHE A 315 8.91 -26.99 1.43
N SER A 316 8.31 -28.06 0.90
CA SER A 316 7.17 -28.73 1.53
C SER A 316 7.48 -29.27 2.94
N ARG A 317 8.70 -29.75 3.15
CA ARG A 317 9.12 -30.25 4.47
C ARG A 317 9.42 -29.16 5.49
N HIS A 318 9.89 -28.00 5.07
CA HIS A 318 10.21 -26.88 5.98
C HIS A 318 9.02 -25.97 6.27
N SER A 319 7.97 -26.04 5.45
CA SER A 319 6.78 -25.17 5.62
C SER A 319 5.67 -25.82 6.44
N LEU A 320 5.83 -27.10 6.81
CA LEU A 320 4.88 -27.84 7.64
C LEU A 320 5.30 -27.92 9.13
N LEU A 321 6.41 -27.31 9.46
CA LEU A 321 6.82 -27.06 10.84
C LEU A 321 6.78 -25.56 11.11
#